data_b26e7ae96147855b1dd900a9c9ef7cda
#
_entry.id   b26e7ae96147855b1dd900a9c9ef7cda
#
_cell.length_a   1.000
_cell.length_b   1.000
_cell.length_c   1.000
_cell.angle_alpha   90.00
_cell.angle_beta   90.00
_cell.angle_gamma   90.00
#
_symmetry.space_group_name_H-M   'P 1'
#
loop_
_entity.id
_entity.type
_entity.pdbx_description
1 polymer ?
#
loop_
_entity_poly.entity_id
_entity_poly.type
_entity_poly.pdbx_seq_one_letter_code
_entity_poly.pdbx_strand_id
1 'polypeptide(L)'
;MVTDQSPNNNGWPERYFAVIFTAQRSQSGDDIYDITTDRMVLLARRQPGFLGVELVRGDDGIGITVSYWVDRDAISNWRQQAEHMAAQALGRQEFYDWYRVRVAEVVAERAFIASNIVDAVHGTGDE
;
A
#
# COMPACT_ATOMS: atom_id res chain seq x y z
N MET A 1 -4.56 -11.02 1.88
CA MET A 1 -4.53 -9.64 1.37
C MET A 1 -4.52 -8.67 2.54
N VAL A 2 -3.59 -7.75 2.54
CA VAL A 2 -3.43 -6.82 3.64
C VAL A 2 -3.87 -5.44 3.18
N THR A 3 -4.81 -4.85 3.91
CA THR A 3 -5.35 -3.53 3.60
C THR A 3 -5.39 -2.70 4.88
N ASP A 4 -5.06 -1.43 4.76
CA ASP A 4 -5.12 -0.50 5.88
C ASP A 4 -5.92 0.70 5.41
N GLN A 5 -7.23 0.52 5.33
CA GLN A 5 -8.15 1.57 4.92
C GLN A 5 -8.85 2.13 6.13
N SER A 6 -8.70 3.41 6.34
CA SER A 6 -9.42 4.13 7.37
C SER A 6 -10.11 5.31 6.72
N PRO A 7 -11.38 5.55 7.03
CA PRO A 7 -12.05 6.72 6.49
C PRO A 7 -11.53 8.01 7.08
N ASN A 8 -10.68 7.93 8.10
CA ASN A 8 -10.22 9.10 8.84
C ASN A 8 -8.72 9.23 8.74
N ASN A 9 -8.27 10.31 8.11
CA ASN A 9 -6.84 10.61 7.93
C ASN A 9 -6.33 11.62 8.95
N ASN A 10 -6.91 11.67 10.13
CA ASN A 10 -6.45 12.57 11.16
C ASN A 10 -4.99 12.32 11.47
N GLY A 11 -4.20 13.38 11.50
CA GLY A 11 -2.77 13.28 11.77
C GLY A 11 -1.91 13.16 10.53
N TRP A 12 -2.51 12.99 9.36
CA TRP A 12 -1.73 12.99 8.12
C TRP A 12 -1.39 14.42 7.75
N PRO A 13 -0.22 14.64 7.13
CA PRO A 13 0.12 15.98 6.64
C PRO A 13 -0.84 16.41 5.54
N GLU A 14 -0.91 17.72 5.32
CA GLU A 14 -1.78 18.27 4.28
C GLU A 14 -1.36 17.76 2.90
N ARG A 15 -0.07 17.65 2.67
CA ARG A 15 0.47 17.08 1.44
C ARG A 15 1.30 15.86 1.79
N TYR A 16 1.17 14.83 0.98
CA TYR A 16 1.89 13.59 1.18
C TYR A 16 2.07 12.91 -0.17
N PHE A 17 2.69 11.75 -0.17
CA PHE A 17 3.06 11.07 -1.41
C PHE A 17 2.41 9.72 -1.48
N ALA A 18 2.10 9.29 -2.69
CA ALA A 18 1.54 7.99 -2.98
C ALA A 18 2.49 7.22 -3.87
N VAL A 19 2.70 5.95 -3.54
CA VAL A 19 3.37 5.01 -4.44
C VAL A 19 2.29 4.10 -4.99
N ILE A 20 2.10 4.15 -6.31
CA ILE A 20 1.07 3.38 -6.99
C ILE A 20 1.77 2.26 -7.73
N PHE A 21 1.52 1.05 -7.28
CA PHE A 21 2.12 -0.16 -7.85
C PHE A 21 1.02 -0.95 -8.54
N THR A 22 1.11 -1.03 -9.86
CA THR A 22 0.17 -1.80 -10.68
C THR A 22 0.92 -2.97 -11.29
N ALA A 23 0.38 -4.16 -11.18
CA ALA A 23 1.08 -5.35 -11.63
C ALA A 23 0.14 -6.41 -12.14
N GLN A 24 0.63 -7.21 -13.08
CA GLN A 24 -0.02 -8.44 -13.49
C GLN A 24 0.74 -9.58 -12.81
N ARG A 25 0.08 -10.28 -11.93
CA ARG A 25 0.69 -11.42 -11.25
C ARG A 25 0.86 -12.57 -12.22
N SER A 26 2.01 -13.23 -12.18
CA SER A 26 2.22 -14.43 -12.97
C SER A 26 1.39 -15.57 -12.38
N GLN A 27 1.09 -16.57 -13.21
CA GLN A 27 0.25 -17.68 -12.77
C GLN A 27 1.01 -18.67 -11.91
N SER A 28 2.33 -18.69 -12.01
CA SER A 28 3.13 -19.58 -11.19
C SER A 28 3.49 -18.91 -9.88
N GLY A 29 3.60 -19.69 -8.80
CA GLY A 29 4.08 -19.18 -7.53
C GLY A 29 3.06 -18.34 -6.76
N ASP A 30 1.78 -18.64 -6.90
CA ASP A 30 0.73 -17.84 -6.26
C ASP A 30 0.90 -17.73 -4.75
N ASP A 31 1.17 -18.87 -4.09
CA ASP A 31 1.30 -18.87 -2.63
C ASP A 31 2.48 -18.01 -2.19
N ILE A 32 3.60 -18.13 -2.91
CA ILE A 32 4.80 -17.36 -2.58
C ILE A 32 4.56 -15.88 -2.83
N TYR A 33 3.83 -15.55 -3.89
CA TYR A 33 3.47 -14.18 -4.18
C TYR A 33 2.70 -13.57 -3.01
N ASP A 34 1.68 -14.26 -2.52
CA ASP A 34 0.84 -13.73 -1.44
C ASP A 34 1.65 -13.54 -0.17
N ILE A 35 2.48 -14.50 0.20
CA ILE A 35 3.30 -14.39 1.39
C ILE A 35 4.28 -13.22 1.27
N THR A 36 4.91 -13.10 0.11
CA THR A 36 5.91 -12.04 -0.09
C THR A 36 5.25 -10.67 -0.07
N THR A 37 4.08 -10.55 -0.69
CA THR A 37 3.33 -9.28 -0.70
C THR A 37 2.95 -8.88 0.71
N ASP A 38 2.45 -9.81 1.50
CA ASP A 38 2.07 -9.51 2.89
C ASP A 38 3.29 -9.07 3.70
N ARG A 39 4.43 -9.70 3.51
CA ARG A 39 5.65 -9.32 4.21
C ARG A 39 6.10 -7.92 3.81
N MET A 40 5.99 -7.58 2.53
CA MET A 40 6.36 -6.26 2.07
C MET A 40 5.46 -5.16 2.66
N VAL A 41 4.17 -5.44 2.78
CA VAL A 41 3.25 -4.49 3.41
C VAL A 41 3.59 -4.34 4.90
N LEU A 42 3.87 -5.45 5.59
CA LEU A 42 4.26 -5.38 6.98
C LEU A 42 5.56 -4.61 7.16
N LEU A 43 6.51 -4.79 6.25
CA LEU A 43 7.74 -4.03 6.29
C LEU A 43 7.48 -2.54 6.11
N ALA A 44 6.59 -2.20 5.17
CA ALA A 44 6.25 -0.80 4.93
C ALA A 44 5.64 -0.16 6.18
N ARG A 45 4.76 -0.87 6.88
CA ARG A 45 4.12 -0.35 8.07
C ARG A 45 5.10 0.02 9.17
N ARG A 46 6.27 -0.59 9.18
CA ARG A 46 7.30 -0.33 10.20
C ARG A 46 8.24 0.80 9.83
N GLN A 47 8.14 1.31 8.61
CA GLN A 47 9.06 2.35 8.16
C GLN A 47 8.64 3.71 8.68
N PRO A 48 9.61 4.53 9.10
CA PRO A 48 9.29 5.92 9.42
C PRO A 48 8.68 6.61 8.21
N GLY A 49 7.62 7.37 8.44
CA GLY A 49 6.96 8.11 7.38
C GLY A 49 5.87 7.36 6.64
N PHE A 50 5.62 6.10 6.99
CA PHE A 50 4.50 5.37 6.42
C PHE A 50 3.19 5.91 6.96
N LEU A 51 2.20 6.11 6.07
CA LEU A 51 0.90 6.64 6.47
C LEU A 51 -0.23 5.64 6.31
N GLY A 52 -0.20 4.84 5.25
CA GLY A 52 -1.27 3.87 5.04
C GLY A 52 -1.11 3.14 3.72
N VAL A 53 -1.97 2.14 3.50
CA VAL A 53 -1.90 1.33 2.28
C VAL A 53 -3.29 0.86 1.90
N GLU A 54 -3.54 0.84 0.61
CA GLU A 54 -4.76 0.30 0.02
C GLU A 54 -4.36 -0.70 -1.04
N LEU A 55 -5.00 -1.87 -1.03
CA LEU A 55 -4.64 -2.95 -1.93
C LEU A 55 -5.90 -3.57 -2.51
N VAL A 56 -5.97 -3.63 -3.83
CA VAL A 56 -7.07 -4.27 -4.53
C VAL A 56 -6.49 -5.24 -5.55
N ARG A 57 -7.08 -6.42 -5.64
CA ARG A 57 -6.63 -7.46 -6.57
C ARG A 57 -7.83 -8.01 -7.32
N GLY A 58 -7.73 -8.02 -8.64
CA GLY A 58 -8.78 -8.56 -9.48
C GLY A 58 -8.60 -10.05 -9.75
N ASP A 59 -9.67 -10.69 -10.21
CA ASP A 59 -9.63 -12.12 -10.55
C ASP A 59 -8.73 -12.39 -11.74
N ASP A 60 -8.47 -11.38 -12.55
CA ASP A 60 -7.60 -11.50 -13.73
C ASP A 60 -6.12 -11.44 -13.37
N GLY A 61 -5.78 -11.34 -12.10
CA GLY A 61 -4.40 -11.24 -11.66
C GLY A 61 -3.84 -9.85 -11.66
N ILE A 62 -4.61 -8.86 -12.05
CA ILE A 62 -4.20 -7.46 -11.97
C ILE A 62 -4.37 -6.99 -10.54
N GLY A 63 -3.33 -6.39 -9.97
CA GLY A 63 -3.40 -5.83 -8.63
C GLY A 63 -2.92 -4.40 -8.62
N ILE A 64 -3.50 -3.61 -7.73
CA ILE A 64 -3.08 -2.24 -7.52
C ILE A 64 -2.87 -2.05 -6.03
N THR A 65 -1.67 -1.62 -5.66
CA THR A 65 -1.33 -1.30 -4.28
C THR A 65 -0.94 0.17 -4.24
N VAL A 66 -1.59 0.93 -3.36
CA VAL A 66 -1.24 2.32 -3.16
C VAL A 66 -0.78 2.47 -1.72
N SER A 67 0.45 2.91 -1.53
CA SER A 67 0.97 3.22 -0.21
C SER A 67 1.21 4.71 -0.10
N TYR A 68 1.02 5.24 1.11
CA TYR A 68 1.07 6.68 1.37
C TYR A 68 2.19 6.98 2.35
N TRP A 69 2.91 8.07 2.08
CA TRP A 69 4.16 8.39 2.77
C TRP A 69 4.29 9.88 3.01
N VAL A 70 4.97 10.25 4.10
CA VAL A 70 5.13 11.67 4.43
C VAL A 70 6.04 12.40 3.45
N ASP A 71 7.06 11.71 2.90
CA ASP A 71 8.00 12.34 1.97
C ASP A 71 8.68 11.29 1.10
N ARG A 72 9.50 11.79 0.17
CA ARG A 72 10.20 10.92 -0.78
C ARG A 72 11.31 10.13 -0.13
N ASP A 73 11.93 10.67 0.90
CA ASP A 73 13.01 9.94 1.60
C ASP A 73 12.48 8.69 2.24
N ALA A 74 11.28 8.76 2.83
CA ALA A 74 10.65 7.58 3.41
C ALA A 74 10.39 6.52 2.34
N ILE A 75 9.93 6.94 1.16
CA ILE A 75 9.71 6.03 0.05
C ILE A 75 11.01 5.37 -0.38
N SER A 76 12.07 6.16 -0.51
CA SER A 76 13.36 5.64 -0.96
C SER A 76 13.92 4.61 0.01
N ASN A 77 13.83 4.90 1.30
CA ASN A 77 14.31 3.99 2.34
C ASN A 77 13.55 2.66 2.30
N TRP A 78 12.23 2.74 2.20
CA TRP A 78 11.42 1.52 2.13
C TRP A 78 11.73 0.72 0.87
N ARG A 79 11.85 1.40 -0.26
CA ARG A 79 12.05 0.73 -1.53
C ARG A 79 13.33 -0.08 -1.55
N GLN A 80 14.40 0.44 -0.98
CA GLN A 80 15.66 -0.28 -0.91
C GLN A 80 15.51 -1.59 -0.14
N GLN A 81 14.82 -1.56 0.97
CA GLN A 81 14.58 -2.75 1.77
C GLN A 81 13.65 -3.72 1.08
N ALA A 82 12.61 -3.22 0.41
CA ALA A 82 11.66 -4.07 -0.30
C ALA A 82 12.33 -4.79 -1.47
N GLU A 83 13.20 -4.10 -2.20
CA GLU A 83 13.92 -4.72 -3.31
C GLU A 83 14.86 -5.80 -2.82
N HIS A 84 15.52 -5.55 -1.69
CA HIS A 84 16.40 -6.56 -1.11
C HIS A 84 15.61 -7.79 -0.68
N MET A 85 14.48 -7.59 -0.05
CA MET A 85 13.61 -8.68 0.39
C MET A 85 13.10 -9.49 -0.80
N ALA A 86 12.68 -8.81 -1.86
CA ALA A 86 12.18 -9.48 -3.06
C ALA A 86 13.27 -10.30 -3.72
N ALA A 87 14.49 -9.77 -3.78
CA ALA A 87 15.61 -10.49 -4.36
C ALA A 87 15.94 -11.74 -3.54
N GLN A 88 15.86 -11.65 -2.23
CA GLN A 88 16.11 -12.80 -1.38
C GLN A 88 15.04 -13.87 -1.51
N ALA A 89 13.83 -13.48 -1.85
CA ALA A 89 12.73 -14.43 -1.94
C ALA A 89 12.94 -15.41 -3.10
N LEU A 90 12.76 -14.98 -4.35
CA LEU A 90 12.90 -15.90 -5.48
C LEU A 90 13.26 -15.20 -6.77
N GLY A 91 13.48 -13.92 -6.72
CA GLY A 91 13.63 -13.19 -7.95
C GLY A 91 12.29 -12.71 -8.47
N ARG A 92 12.29 -11.52 -8.97
CA ARG A 92 11.03 -10.83 -9.21
C ARG A 92 10.30 -11.29 -10.47
N GLN A 93 10.99 -11.87 -11.45
CA GLN A 93 10.30 -12.34 -12.63
C GLN A 93 9.43 -13.56 -12.37
N GLU A 94 9.53 -14.14 -11.18
CA GLU A 94 8.67 -15.25 -10.82
C GLU A 94 7.33 -14.80 -10.30
N PHE A 95 7.20 -13.51 -9.95
CA PHE A 95 5.97 -12.98 -9.36
C PHE A 95 5.10 -12.27 -10.37
N TYR A 96 5.70 -11.59 -11.34
CA TYR A 96 4.96 -10.67 -12.20
C TYR A 96 5.25 -10.91 -13.66
N ASP A 97 4.21 -10.84 -14.49
CA ASP A 97 4.38 -10.72 -15.93
C ASP A 97 4.86 -9.31 -16.29
N TRP A 98 4.32 -8.30 -15.58
CA TRP A 98 4.78 -6.93 -15.69
C TRP A 98 4.33 -6.17 -14.44
N TYR A 99 5.00 -5.07 -14.18
CA TYR A 99 4.57 -4.14 -13.14
C TYR A 99 4.99 -2.74 -13.50
N ARG A 100 4.31 -1.78 -12.88
CA ARG A 100 4.63 -0.37 -13.05
C ARG A 100 4.50 0.34 -11.72
N VAL A 101 5.47 1.20 -11.42
CA VAL A 101 5.49 1.96 -10.17
C VAL A 101 5.45 3.43 -10.51
N ARG A 102 4.53 4.14 -9.87
CA ARG A 102 4.44 5.59 -10.00
C ARG A 102 4.51 6.21 -8.63
N VAL A 103 5.22 7.32 -8.53
CA VAL A 103 5.26 8.14 -7.32
C VAL A 103 4.58 9.45 -7.64
N ALA A 104 3.61 9.82 -6.83
CA ALA A 104 2.83 11.02 -7.07
C ALA A 104 2.68 11.80 -5.77
N GLU A 105 2.65 13.10 -5.87
CA GLU A 105 2.36 13.94 -4.71
C GLU A 105 0.86 14.15 -4.63
N VAL A 106 0.27 13.89 -3.46
CA VAL A 106 -1.13 14.16 -3.22
C VAL A 106 -1.22 15.58 -2.67
N VAL A 107 -1.79 16.48 -3.45
CA VAL A 107 -1.82 17.90 -3.10
C VAL A 107 -3.16 18.32 -2.54
N ALA A 108 -4.17 17.48 -2.67
CA ALA A 108 -5.50 17.75 -2.14
C ALA A 108 -6.24 16.45 -1.94
N GLU A 109 -7.04 16.42 -0.91
CA GLU A 109 -7.86 15.26 -0.59
C GLU A 109 -9.22 15.75 -0.12
N ARG A 110 -10.25 14.98 -0.45
CA ARG A 110 -11.59 15.28 -0.01
C ARG A 110 -12.30 13.97 0.30
N ALA A 111 -13.02 13.91 1.41
CA ALA A 111 -13.68 12.69 1.83
C ALA A 111 -15.10 12.98 2.29
N PHE A 112 -15.99 12.04 2.04
CA PHE A 112 -17.28 11.99 2.66
C PHE A 112 -17.36 10.72 3.48
N ILE A 113 -17.76 10.83 4.74
CA ILE A 113 -17.85 9.70 5.64
C ILE A 113 -19.24 9.73 6.25
N ALA A 114 -20.01 8.67 6.01
CA ALA A 114 -21.37 8.58 6.56
C ALA A 114 -21.31 8.46 8.07
N SER A 115 -22.28 9.08 8.77
CA SER A 115 -22.28 9.11 10.23
C SER A 115 -22.24 7.73 10.85
N ASN A 116 -23.01 6.79 10.28
CA ASN A 116 -23.05 5.45 10.87
C ASN A 116 -21.71 4.72 10.74
N ILE A 117 -20.94 5.01 9.68
CA ILE A 117 -19.61 4.43 9.52
C ILE A 117 -18.64 5.05 10.52
N VAL A 118 -18.74 6.37 10.74
CA VAL A 118 -17.90 7.04 11.74
C VAL A 118 -18.17 6.46 13.12
N ASP A 119 -19.45 6.29 13.47
CA ASP A 119 -19.81 5.71 14.75
C ASP A 119 -19.26 4.30 14.91
N ALA A 120 -19.37 3.49 13.85
CA ALA A 120 -18.88 2.12 13.90
C ALA A 120 -17.37 2.07 14.07
N VAL A 121 -16.65 2.97 13.38
CA VAL A 121 -15.18 2.99 13.41
C VAL A 121 -14.68 3.47 14.76
N HIS A 122 -15.27 4.52 15.32
CA HIS A 122 -14.78 5.12 16.56
C HIS A 122 -15.48 4.59 17.79
N GLY A 123 -16.67 4.04 17.62
CA GLY A 123 -17.43 3.52 18.73
C GLY A 123 -18.01 4.58 19.64
N THR A 124 -17.86 5.84 19.32
CA THR A 124 -18.34 6.92 20.17
C THR A 124 -19.30 7.86 19.46
N GLY A 125 -19.11 8.04 18.16
CA GLY A 125 -19.96 8.93 17.41
C GLY A 125 -19.87 10.39 17.81
N ASP A 126 -18.76 10.80 18.35
CA ASP A 126 -18.61 12.15 18.85
C ASP A 126 -18.11 13.13 17.78
N GLU A 127 -18.13 12.71 16.53
CA GLU A 127 -17.67 13.56 15.42
C GLU A 127 -18.80 14.41 14.81
#